data_06c64f938b8b89d0b004ba56d2e0d418
#
_entry.id   06c64f938b8b89d0b004ba56d2e0d418
#
_cell.length_a   1.000
_cell.length_b   1.000
_cell.length_c   1.000
_cell.angle_alpha   90.00
_cell.angle_beta   90.00
_cell.angle_gamma   90.00
#
_symmetry.space_group_name_H-M   'P 1'
#
loop_
_entity.id
_entity.type
_entity.pdbx_description
1 polymer ?
#
loop_
_entity_poly.entity_id
_entity_poly.type
_entity_poly.pdbx_seq_one_letter_code
_entity_poly.pdbx_strand_id
1 'polypeptide(L)'
;MKLFSKIALSLLVMTSIMACIRSKQTQQETLTRIKDNEQYYKGKDLSELLKQVPDMMSVSIFKDFPQKGITSLRIAFLKDKDFNQEANLNKNPSHIVVYTEQNPNKPVEISDDKGSEDLNMKEAASKYGNLKITAVHTVISQ
;
A
#
# COMPACT_ATOMS: atom_id res chain seq x y z
N MET A 1 -39.47 1.12 -26.19
CA MET A 1 -38.55 2.00 -25.45
C MET A 1 -38.24 1.55 -24.03
N LYS A 2 -39.17 1.01 -23.25
CA LYS A 2 -38.89 0.56 -21.87
C LYS A 2 -38.00 -0.70 -21.75
N LEU A 3 -37.90 -1.53 -22.80
CA LEU A 3 -37.10 -2.77 -22.77
C LEU A 3 -35.59 -2.47 -22.96
N PHE A 4 -35.23 -1.51 -23.80
CA PHE A 4 -33.83 -1.11 -24.04
C PHE A 4 -33.17 -0.46 -22.82
N SER A 5 -33.92 0.28 -22.01
CA SER A 5 -33.42 0.91 -20.80
C SER A 5 -33.01 -0.10 -19.71
N LYS A 6 -33.77 -1.21 -19.59
CA LYS A 6 -33.45 -2.27 -18.59
C LYS A 6 -32.23 -3.09 -18.99
N ILE A 7 -32.00 -3.33 -20.27
CA ILE A 7 -30.84 -4.07 -20.76
C ILE A 7 -29.58 -3.22 -20.60
N ALA A 8 -29.61 -1.93 -20.91
CA ALA A 8 -28.47 -1.03 -20.73
C ALA A 8 -28.05 -0.90 -19.26
N LEU A 9 -29.00 -0.84 -18.33
CA LEU A 9 -28.73 -0.75 -16.89
C LEU A 9 -28.10 -2.05 -16.35
N SER A 10 -28.59 -3.20 -16.80
CA SER A 10 -28.06 -4.52 -16.45
C SER A 10 -26.62 -4.71 -16.93
N LEU A 11 -26.28 -4.25 -18.13
CA LEU A 11 -24.92 -4.32 -18.67
C LEU A 11 -23.97 -3.43 -17.88
N LEU A 12 -24.40 -2.24 -17.47
CA LEU A 12 -23.57 -1.31 -16.71
C LEU A 12 -23.21 -1.85 -15.32
N VAL A 13 -24.14 -2.53 -14.64
CA VAL A 13 -23.90 -3.14 -13.34
C VAL A 13 -22.93 -4.34 -13.46
N MET A 14 -23.05 -5.16 -14.50
CA MET A 14 -22.14 -6.29 -14.71
C MET A 14 -20.70 -5.84 -15.00
N THR A 15 -20.51 -4.78 -15.76
CA THR A 15 -19.16 -4.27 -16.03
C THR A 15 -18.49 -3.71 -14.78
N SER A 16 -19.22 -3.05 -13.90
CA SER A 16 -18.70 -2.52 -12.63
C SER A 16 -18.27 -3.64 -11.67
N ILE A 17 -19.03 -4.72 -11.58
CA ILE A 17 -18.71 -5.87 -10.74
C ILE A 17 -17.46 -6.60 -11.25
N MET A 18 -17.32 -6.81 -12.55
CA MET A 18 -16.13 -7.43 -13.14
C MET A 18 -14.86 -6.59 -12.96
N ALA A 19 -14.94 -5.28 -13.05
CA ALA A 19 -13.80 -4.39 -12.80
C ALA A 19 -13.33 -4.48 -11.34
N CYS A 20 -14.25 -4.53 -10.39
CA CYS A 20 -13.94 -4.64 -8.96
C CYS A 20 -13.29 -6.00 -8.60
N ILE A 21 -13.78 -7.10 -9.18
CA ILE A 21 -13.20 -8.44 -8.98
C ILE A 21 -11.78 -8.49 -9.58
N ARG A 22 -11.58 -7.93 -10.77
CA ARG A 22 -10.28 -7.90 -11.44
C ARG A 22 -9.23 -7.11 -10.66
N SER A 23 -9.61 -5.97 -10.08
CA SER A 23 -8.68 -5.16 -9.27
C SER A 23 -8.25 -5.88 -7.99
N LYS A 24 -9.15 -6.55 -7.30
CA LYS A 24 -8.83 -7.35 -6.10
C LYS A 24 -7.91 -8.54 -6.41
N GLN A 25 -8.15 -9.24 -7.51
CA GLN A 25 -7.31 -10.36 -7.93
C GLN A 25 -5.89 -9.87 -8.27
N THR A 26 -5.75 -8.79 -9.00
CA THR A 26 -4.45 -8.18 -9.34
C THR A 26 -3.70 -7.73 -8.08
N GLN A 27 -4.39 -7.14 -7.11
CA GLN A 27 -3.80 -6.75 -5.82
C GLN A 27 -3.28 -7.96 -5.06
N GLN A 28 -4.07 -9.03 -4.95
CA GLN A 28 -3.67 -10.24 -4.23
C GLN A 28 -2.47 -10.95 -4.90
N GLU A 29 -2.44 -11.03 -6.22
CA GLU A 29 -1.32 -11.56 -6.98
C GLU A 29 -0.03 -10.73 -6.74
N THR A 30 -0.16 -9.41 -6.74
CA THR A 30 0.97 -8.51 -6.44
C THR A 30 1.50 -8.71 -5.03
N LEU A 31 0.62 -8.79 -4.03
CA LEU A 31 1.01 -9.02 -2.64
C LEU A 31 1.66 -10.39 -2.45
N THR A 32 1.13 -11.43 -3.07
CA THR A 32 1.73 -12.77 -3.04
C THR A 32 3.13 -12.76 -3.63
N ARG A 33 3.32 -12.12 -4.78
CA ARG A 33 4.64 -11.99 -5.41
C ARG A 33 5.63 -11.23 -4.53
N ILE A 34 5.21 -10.16 -3.86
CA ILE A 34 6.07 -9.42 -2.92
C ILE A 34 6.41 -10.30 -1.72
N LYS A 35 5.44 -11.01 -1.15
CA LYS A 35 5.61 -11.93 -0.04
C LYS A 35 6.65 -13.02 -0.35
N ASP A 36 6.57 -13.61 -1.53
CA ASP A 36 7.50 -14.65 -1.96
C ASP A 36 8.93 -14.12 -2.21
N ASN A 37 9.08 -12.79 -2.34
CA ASN A 37 10.34 -12.12 -2.66
C ASN A 37 10.73 -11.06 -1.62
N GLU A 38 10.27 -11.13 -0.38
CA GLU A 38 10.55 -10.11 0.65
C GLU A 38 12.05 -9.84 0.82
N GLN A 39 12.88 -10.88 0.79
CA GLN A 39 14.34 -10.78 0.92
C GLN A 39 15.01 -10.04 -0.25
N TYR A 40 14.41 -10.05 -1.43
CA TYR A 40 14.93 -9.32 -2.59
C TYR A 40 14.99 -7.81 -2.37
N TYR A 41 14.06 -7.27 -1.57
CA TYR A 41 13.96 -5.84 -1.34
C TYR A 41 14.94 -5.32 -0.28
N LYS A 42 15.53 -6.18 0.54
CA LYS A 42 16.46 -5.78 1.58
C LYS A 42 17.68 -5.03 1.01
N GLY A 43 17.96 -3.85 1.56
CA GLY A 43 19.04 -2.96 1.12
C GLY A 43 18.70 -2.11 -0.11
N LYS A 44 17.54 -2.29 -0.72
CA LYS A 44 17.08 -1.47 -1.85
C LYS A 44 16.41 -0.18 -1.37
N ASP A 45 16.28 0.76 -2.28
CA ASP A 45 15.49 1.97 -2.03
C ASP A 45 14.00 1.62 -1.98
N LEU A 46 13.25 2.28 -1.10
CA LEU A 46 11.80 2.06 -0.96
C LEU A 46 11.06 2.27 -2.29
N SER A 47 11.54 3.17 -3.14
CA SER A 47 10.99 3.39 -4.47
C SER A 47 10.93 2.14 -5.33
N GLU A 48 11.83 1.17 -5.15
CA GLU A 48 11.82 -0.10 -5.91
C GLU A 48 10.62 -0.98 -5.53
N LEU A 49 10.26 -1.01 -4.24
CA LEU A 49 9.05 -1.70 -3.79
C LEU A 49 7.79 -0.95 -4.19
N LEU A 50 7.77 0.37 -4.05
CA LEU A 50 6.59 1.19 -4.37
C LEU A 50 6.17 1.05 -5.84
N LYS A 51 7.10 0.89 -6.77
CA LYS A 51 6.81 0.63 -8.19
C LYS A 51 6.00 -0.65 -8.41
N GLN A 52 6.03 -1.58 -7.47
CA GLN A 52 5.29 -2.85 -7.57
C GLN A 52 3.85 -2.74 -7.07
N VAL A 53 3.48 -1.64 -6.45
CA VAL A 53 2.17 -1.41 -5.82
C VAL A 53 1.48 -0.15 -6.35
N PRO A 54 1.17 -0.09 -7.66
CA PRO A 54 0.60 1.10 -8.28
C PRO A 54 -0.76 1.50 -7.69
N ASP A 55 -1.50 0.54 -7.12
CA ASP A 55 -2.84 0.71 -6.57
C ASP A 55 -2.84 1.08 -5.08
N MET A 56 -1.68 1.38 -4.50
CA MET A 56 -1.62 1.87 -3.12
C MET A 56 -2.38 3.20 -2.94
N MET A 57 -2.95 3.42 -1.77
CA MET A 57 -3.78 4.58 -1.49
C MET A 57 -3.36 5.36 -0.23
N SER A 58 -2.61 4.74 0.69
CA SER A 58 -2.15 5.44 1.90
C SER A 58 -0.83 4.89 2.43
N VAL A 59 -0.13 5.74 3.17
CA VAL A 59 1.08 5.41 3.92
C VAL A 59 0.90 5.86 5.36
N SER A 60 1.19 4.98 6.31
CA SER A 60 1.29 5.33 7.74
C SER A 60 2.72 5.13 8.20
N ILE A 61 3.22 6.04 9.03
CA ILE A 61 4.60 6.03 9.50
C ILE A 61 4.65 5.76 10.99
N PHE A 62 5.56 4.88 11.40
CA PHE A 62 5.80 4.51 12.78
C PHE A 62 7.30 4.59 13.07
N LYS A 63 7.68 5.22 14.17
CA LYS A 63 9.07 5.28 14.64
C LYS A 63 9.29 4.16 15.66
N ASP A 64 9.54 2.93 15.18
CA ASP A 64 9.63 1.76 16.06
C ASP A 64 10.90 1.74 16.91
N PHE A 65 12.04 2.10 16.30
CA PHE A 65 13.35 2.08 16.96
C PHE A 65 14.13 3.37 16.66
N PRO A 66 13.70 4.52 17.19
CA PRO A 66 14.27 5.82 16.82
C PRO A 66 15.77 5.93 17.14
N GLN A 67 16.25 5.27 18.22
CA GLN A 67 17.69 5.27 18.59
C GLN A 67 18.57 4.54 17.56
N LYS A 68 17.97 3.64 16.77
CA LYS A 68 18.63 2.90 15.68
C LYS A 68 18.35 3.52 14.31
N GLY A 69 17.59 4.62 14.25
CA GLY A 69 17.18 5.24 13.01
C GLY A 69 16.17 4.41 12.19
N ILE A 70 15.51 3.44 12.82
CA ILE A 70 14.55 2.56 12.14
C ILE A 70 13.16 3.18 12.20
N THR A 71 12.56 3.30 11.04
CA THR A 71 11.18 3.73 10.83
C THR A 71 10.45 2.64 10.05
N SER A 72 9.25 2.28 10.46
CA SER A 72 8.40 1.43 9.62
C SER A 72 7.31 2.23 8.93
N LEU A 73 6.94 1.77 7.74
CA LEU A 73 5.84 2.29 6.96
C LEU A 73 4.84 1.18 6.70
N ARG A 74 3.55 1.47 6.93
CA ARG A 74 2.46 0.64 6.42
C ARG A 74 2.00 1.23 5.09
N ILE A 75 2.09 0.45 4.03
CA ILE A 75 1.57 0.76 2.70
C ILE A 75 0.24 0.04 2.55
N ALA A 76 -0.85 0.77 2.37
CA ALA A 76 -2.19 0.20 2.29
C ALA A 76 -2.88 0.52 0.96
N PHE A 77 -3.87 -0.32 0.61
CA PHE A 77 -4.67 -0.24 -0.61
C PHE A 77 -6.06 0.37 -0.34
N LEU A 78 -6.22 0.91 0.84
CA LEU A 78 -7.36 1.70 1.26
C LEU A 78 -6.85 3.07 1.71
N LYS A 79 -7.70 4.08 1.64
CA LYS A 79 -7.44 5.35 2.31
C LYS A 79 -7.32 5.11 3.81
N ASP A 80 -6.57 5.94 4.50
CA ASP A 80 -6.29 5.73 5.93
C ASP A 80 -7.57 5.61 6.77
N LYS A 81 -8.55 6.45 6.51
CA LYS A 81 -9.85 6.39 7.21
C LYS A 81 -10.53 5.03 7.03
N ASP A 82 -10.56 4.51 5.80
CA ASP A 82 -11.23 3.24 5.49
C ASP A 82 -10.45 2.05 6.05
N PHE A 83 -9.11 2.11 6.00
CA PHE A 83 -8.24 1.11 6.63
C PHE A 83 -8.52 1.00 8.13
N ASN A 84 -8.55 2.13 8.83
CA ASN A 84 -8.79 2.16 10.27
C ASN A 84 -10.21 1.71 10.62
N GLN A 85 -11.21 2.03 9.80
CA GLN A 85 -12.58 1.54 9.98
C GLN A 85 -12.66 0.01 9.87
N GLU A 86 -12.03 -0.59 8.86
CA GLU A 86 -11.97 -2.04 8.69
C GLU A 86 -11.21 -2.71 9.85
N ALA A 87 -10.09 -2.14 10.27
CA ALA A 87 -9.31 -2.65 11.39
C ALA A 87 -10.09 -2.61 12.72
N ASN A 88 -10.87 -1.57 12.96
CA ASN A 88 -11.74 -1.44 14.14
C ASN A 88 -12.88 -2.47 14.15
N LEU A 89 -13.25 -3.01 12.99
CA LEU A 89 -14.21 -4.10 12.85
C LEU A 89 -13.55 -5.49 12.99
N ASN A 90 -12.32 -5.56 13.52
CA ASN A 90 -11.51 -6.77 13.63
C ASN A 90 -11.21 -7.45 12.28
N LYS A 91 -11.33 -6.72 11.19
CA LYS A 91 -10.83 -7.14 9.89
C LYS A 91 -9.36 -6.79 9.81
N ASN A 92 -8.61 -7.55 9.03
CA ASN A 92 -7.21 -7.30 8.79
C ASN A 92 -7.00 -6.97 7.32
N PRO A 93 -7.18 -5.69 6.90
CA PRO A 93 -7.03 -5.32 5.51
C PRO A 93 -5.64 -5.64 4.98
N SER A 94 -5.54 -6.03 3.71
CA SER A 94 -4.26 -6.30 3.07
C SER A 94 -3.36 -5.06 3.07
N HIS A 95 -2.11 -5.23 3.47
CA HIS A 95 -1.12 -4.16 3.51
C HIS A 95 0.31 -4.71 3.51
N ILE A 96 1.27 -3.83 3.37
CA ILE A 96 2.70 -4.14 3.46
C ILE A 96 3.29 -3.31 4.58
N VAL A 97 4.04 -3.94 5.47
CA VAL A 97 4.86 -3.26 6.48
C VAL A 97 6.30 -3.30 6.01
N VAL A 98 6.92 -2.14 5.90
CA VAL A 98 8.30 -1.98 5.45
C VAL A 98 9.10 -1.32 6.55
N TYR A 99 10.10 -2.01 7.06
CA TYR A 99 11.09 -1.42 7.95
C TYR A 99 12.18 -0.75 7.13
N THR A 100 12.54 0.46 7.50
CA THR A 100 13.47 1.28 6.73
C THR A 100 14.47 1.99 7.63
N GLU A 101 15.58 2.37 7.04
CA GLU A 101 16.57 3.28 7.63
C GLU A 101 16.87 4.42 6.67
N GLN A 102 17.49 5.50 7.18
CA GLN A 102 17.88 6.63 6.36
C GLN A 102 18.98 6.23 5.36
N ASN A 103 18.84 6.74 4.15
CA ASN A 103 19.95 6.73 3.20
C ASN A 103 20.86 7.93 3.51
N PRO A 104 22.12 7.73 3.93
CA PRO A 104 22.99 8.82 4.32
C PRO A 104 23.30 9.80 3.18
N ASN A 105 23.22 9.34 1.94
CA ASN A 105 23.46 10.16 0.75
C ASN A 105 22.22 10.92 0.27
N LYS A 106 21.03 10.49 0.69
CA LYS A 106 19.72 11.05 0.29
C LYS A 106 18.76 10.99 1.47
N PRO A 107 19.00 11.77 2.53
CA PRO A 107 18.16 11.73 3.72
C PRO A 107 16.73 12.15 3.39
N VAL A 108 15.78 11.48 4.02
CA VAL A 108 14.34 11.75 3.91
C VAL A 108 13.91 12.44 5.20
N GLU A 109 13.27 13.60 5.07
CA GLU A 109 12.68 14.28 6.20
C GLU A 109 11.39 13.58 6.63
N ILE A 110 11.39 13.07 7.86
CA ILE A 110 10.22 12.44 8.47
C ILE A 110 9.80 13.28 9.64
N SER A 111 8.64 13.93 9.52
CA SER A 111 8.06 14.76 10.57
C SER A 111 7.80 13.95 11.84
N ASP A 112 7.97 14.58 12.99
CA ASP A 112 7.66 13.97 14.28
C ASP A 112 6.14 13.81 14.51
N ASP A 113 5.36 14.63 13.84
CA ASP A 113 3.89 14.59 13.88
C ASP A 113 3.28 13.55 12.94
N LYS A 114 3.87 12.37 12.98
CA LYS A 114 3.56 11.39 12.02
C LYS A 114 2.27 10.77 12.12
N GLY A 115 1.78 10.39 11.27
CA GLY A 115 0.50 9.79 11.14
C GLY A 115 0.38 9.10 9.80
N SER A 116 -0.84 9.02 9.31
CA SER A 116 -1.18 8.46 8.03
C SER A 116 -1.45 9.56 7.02
N GLU A 117 -1.05 9.30 5.78
CA GLU A 117 -1.29 10.18 4.65
C GLU A 117 -1.92 9.36 3.51
N ASP A 118 -2.97 9.92 2.90
CA ASP A 118 -3.51 9.39 1.66
C ASP A 118 -2.56 9.81 0.52
N LEU A 119 -1.76 8.88 0.04
CA LEU A 119 -0.77 9.09 -1.01
C LEU A 119 -0.88 7.99 -2.06
N ASN A 120 -0.84 8.38 -3.31
CA ASN A 120 -0.63 7.42 -4.39
C ASN A 120 0.86 7.01 -4.49
N MET A 121 1.16 6.01 -5.31
CA MET A 121 2.50 5.47 -5.48
C MET A 121 3.54 6.52 -5.85
N LYS A 122 3.20 7.47 -6.74
CA LYS A 122 4.14 8.50 -7.20
C LYS A 122 4.46 9.50 -6.10
N GLU A 123 3.46 9.92 -5.34
CA GLU A 123 3.60 10.83 -4.21
C GLU A 123 4.41 10.16 -3.09
N ALA A 124 4.12 8.90 -2.77
CA ALA A 124 4.86 8.13 -1.79
C ALA A 124 6.32 7.92 -2.20
N ALA A 125 6.59 7.61 -3.48
CA ALA A 125 7.95 7.45 -4.00
C ALA A 125 8.73 8.76 -3.98
N SER A 126 8.09 9.88 -4.29
CA SER A 126 8.71 11.21 -4.21
C SER A 126 9.09 11.57 -2.78
N LYS A 127 8.23 11.26 -1.82
CA LYS A 127 8.40 11.66 -0.42
C LYS A 127 9.33 10.72 0.37
N TYR A 128 9.17 9.40 0.19
CA TYR A 128 9.82 8.39 1.01
C TYR A 128 10.72 7.43 0.23
N GLY A 129 10.75 7.54 -1.09
CA GLY A 129 11.39 6.57 -1.97
C GLY A 129 12.88 6.36 -1.75
N ASN A 130 13.59 7.32 -1.15
CA ASN A 130 15.01 7.23 -0.86
C ASN A 130 15.36 6.51 0.46
N LEU A 131 14.37 6.13 1.27
CA LEU A 131 14.61 5.30 2.45
C LEU A 131 15.14 3.93 2.02
N LYS A 132 16.07 3.37 2.80
CA LYS A 132 16.62 2.04 2.58
C LYS A 132 15.78 0.99 3.30
N ILE A 133 15.39 -0.05 2.59
CA ILE A 133 14.60 -1.16 3.14
C ILE A 133 15.51 -2.08 3.97
N THR A 134 15.12 -2.33 5.22
CA THR A 134 15.78 -3.32 6.08
C THR A 134 15.01 -4.64 6.17
N ALA A 135 13.68 -4.57 6.12
CA ALA A 135 12.79 -5.73 6.06
C ALA A 135 11.45 -5.37 5.41
N VAL A 136 10.79 -6.37 4.85
CA VAL A 136 9.42 -6.27 4.30
C VAL A 136 8.58 -7.40 4.90
N HIS A 137 7.34 -7.09 5.26
CA HIS A 137 6.34 -8.06 5.70
C HIS A 137 5.02 -7.78 5.01
N THR A 138 4.49 -8.78 4.33
CA THR A 138 3.23 -8.68 3.58
C THR A 138 2.10 -9.34 4.34
N VAL A 139 1.04 -8.59 4.59
CA VAL A 139 -0.19 -9.05 5.20
C VAL A 139 -1.27 -9.15 4.13
N ILE A 140 -1.81 -10.34 3.93
CA ILE A 140 -2.86 -10.62 2.94
C ILE A 140 -4.12 -10.97 3.72
N SER A 141 -5.19 -10.19 3.51
CA SER A 141 -6.51 -10.46 4.08
C SER A 141 -7.05 -11.80 3.53
N GLN A 142 -7.56 -12.62 4.41
CA GLN A 142 -8.25 -13.86 4.07
C GLN A 142 -9.72 -13.61 3.72
#